data_30a32aa93c3123cb73991acab702eefb
#
_entry.id   30a32aa93c3123cb73991acab702eefb
#
_cell.length_a   1.000
_cell.length_b   1.000
_cell.length_c   1.000
_cell.angle_alpha   90.00
_cell.angle_beta   90.00
_cell.angle_gamma   90.00
#
_symmetry.space_group_name_H-M   'P 1'
#
loop_
_entity.id
_entity.type
_entity.pdbx_description
1 polymer ?
#
loop_
_entity_poly.entity_id
_entity_poly.type
_entity_poly.pdbx_seq_one_letter_code
_entity_poly.pdbx_strand_id
1 'polypeptide(L)'
;DGNYRVDFDPALTDGEALSVTQSDAAGNVSPDIDLIAPDFTPPPAPSATIDGTGSVVTGTVVTGEGVAGSIIEVRDADGTLLGTATVDAQGNYTVMLDTPQVDGEALAVTQVDGAGNVSDPTPIVAPDLTAPEAPTGLIAADGGSISGTGEIGATILVRDASGAVIGTATVDSDGNYRVDFD
;
A
#
# COMPACT_ATOMS: atom_id res chain seq x y z
N ASP A 1 -48.56 1.94 -25.48
CA ASP A 1 -47.24 1.58 -26.02
C ASP A 1 -46.48 0.56 -25.18
N GLY A 2 -47.01 0.16 -23.96
CA GLY A 2 -46.43 -0.86 -23.12
C GLY A 2 -45.13 -0.46 -22.40
N ASN A 3 -44.72 0.81 -22.48
CA ASN A 3 -43.53 1.30 -21.77
C ASN A 3 -43.88 1.65 -20.32
N TYR A 4 -42.95 1.37 -19.41
CA TYR A 4 -43.02 1.80 -18.01
C TYR A 4 -41.67 2.38 -17.60
N ARG A 5 -41.69 3.17 -16.51
CA ARG A 5 -40.49 3.68 -15.83
C ARG A 5 -40.77 3.64 -14.34
N VAL A 6 -39.77 3.20 -13.59
CA VAL A 6 -39.70 3.28 -12.15
C VAL A 6 -38.49 4.10 -11.77
N ASP A 7 -38.68 5.15 -11.00
CA ASP A 7 -37.58 5.97 -10.47
C ASP A 7 -37.29 5.54 -9.03
N PHE A 8 -36.03 5.44 -8.68
CA PHE A 8 -35.56 5.10 -7.33
C PHE A 8 -35.05 6.36 -6.62
N ASP A 9 -35.46 6.54 -5.35
CA ASP A 9 -34.97 7.59 -4.47
C ASP A 9 -34.75 7.01 -3.06
N PRO A 10 -33.49 6.79 -2.64
CA PRO A 10 -32.23 7.08 -3.36
C PRO A 10 -32.03 6.19 -4.58
N ALA A 11 -31.16 6.63 -5.50
CA ALA A 11 -30.73 5.82 -6.65
C ALA A 11 -29.96 4.58 -6.16
N LEU A 12 -30.11 3.47 -6.88
CA LEU A 12 -29.39 2.23 -6.63
C LEU A 12 -28.02 2.31 -7.29
N THR A 13 -26.94 2.18 -6.51
CA THR A 13 -25.57 2.44 -6.97
C THR A 13 -24.51 1.48 -6.42
N ASP A 14 -24.94 0.38 -5.78
CA ASP A 14 -24.09 -0.56 -5.05
C ASP A 14 -24.27 -2.02 -5.53
N GLY A 15 -24.61 -2.18 -6.81
CA GLY A 15 -24.77 -3.51 -7.40
C GLY A 15 -25.99 -4.28 -6.89
N GLU A 16 -27.00 -3.59 -6.36
CA GLU A 16 -28.18 -4.23 -5.76
C GLU A 16 -28.88 -5.13 -6.78
N ALA A 17 -29.23 -6.34 -6.34
CA ALA A 17 -30.01 -7.29 -7.12
C ALA A 17 -31.50 -6.90 -7.08
N LEU A 18 -32.12 -6.86 -8.25
CA LEU A 18 -33.52 -6.49 -8.45
C LEU A 18 -34.26 -7.62 -9.14
N SER A 19 -35.52 -7.85 -8.75
CA SER A 19 -36.45 -8.71 -9.43
C SER A 19 -37.66 -7.90 -9.91
N VAL A 20 -38.03 -8.02 -11.18
CA VAL A 20 -39.14 -7.27 -11.77
C VAL A 20 -40.21 -8.22 -12.29
N THR A 21 -41.45 -8.04 -11.81
CA THR A 21 -42.62 -8.74 -12.26
C THR A 21 -43.69 -7.76 -12.73
N GLN A 22 -44.68 -8.24 -13.45
CA GLN A 22 -45.90 -7.49 -13.78
C GLN A 22 -47.16 -8.29 -13.34
N SER A 23 -48.20 -7.59 -13.00
CA SER A 23 -49.51 -8.19 -12.71
C SER A 23 -50.59 -7.68 -13.66
N ASP A 24 -51.50 -8.54 -14.09
CA ASP A 24 -52.67 -8.14 -14.85
C ASP A 24 -53.80 -7.61 -13.93
N ALA A 25 -54.91 -7.13 -14.54
CA ALA A 25 -56.07 -6.61 -13.81
C ALA A 25 -56.81 -7.69 -13.00
N ALA A 26 -56.59 -8.97 -13.30
CA ALA A 26 -57.16 -10.12 -12.56
C ALA A 26 -56.23 -10.56 -11.38
N GLY A 27 -55.03 -9.99 -11.27
CA GLY A 27 -54.07 -10.30 -10.22
C GLY A 27 -53.12 -11.45 -10.57
N ASN A 28 -53.06 -11.91 -11.83
CA ASN A 28 -52.08 -12.91 -12.23
C ASN A 28 -50.72 -12.23 -12.39
N VAL A 29 -49.65 -12.88 -11.84
CA VAL A 29 -48.28 -12.36 -11.83
C VAL A 29 -47.44 -13.12 -12.85
N SER A 30 -46.63 -12.38 -13.62
CA SER A 30 -45.67 -12.95 -14.56
C SER A 30 -44.50 -13.64 -13.83
N PRO A 31 -43.72 -14.50 -14.52
CA PRO A 31 -42.35 -14.77 -14.12
C PRO A 31 -41.56 -13.47 -13.93
N ASP A 32 -40.61 -13.51 -13.05
CA ASP A 32 -39.69 -12.38 -12.81
C ASP A 32 -38.54 -12.31 -13.85
N ILE A 33 -37.96 -11.15 -13.94
CA ILE A 33 -36.65 -10.93 -14.56
C ILE A 33 -35.72 -10.38 -13.50
N ASP A 34 -34.50 -10.91 -13.48
CA ASP A 34 -33.44 -10.43 -12.60
C ASP A 34 -32.62 -9.35 -13.29
N LEU A 35 -32.37 -8.26 -12.56
CA LEU A 35 -31.54 -7.14 -12.98
C LEU A 35 -30.53 -6.85 -11.88
N ILE A 36 -29.41 -6.25 -12.23
CA ILE A 36 -28.40 -5.78 -11.29
C ILE A 36 -28.22 -4.27 -11.53
N ALA A 37 -28.31 -3.50 -10.47
CA ALA A 37 -28.01 -2.07 -10.50
C ALA A 37 -26.53 -1.82 -10.81
N PRO A 38 -26.17 -0.66 -11.38
CA PRO A 38 -24.77 -0.31 -11.50
C PRO A 38 -24.13 -0.18 -10.11
N ASP A 39 -22.87 -0.56 -10.02
CA ASP A 39 -22.04 -0.40 -8.82
C ASP A 39 -21.01 0.71 -9.08
N PHE A 40 -21.08 1.77 -8.26
CA PHE A 40 -20.16 2.91 -8.27
C PHE A 40 -19.52 3.13 -6.88
N THR A 41 -19.74 2.19 -5.96
CA THR A 41 -19.30 2.31 -4.57
C THR A 41 -17.91 1.69 -4.40
N PRO A 42 -16.87 2.48 -4.11
CA PRO A 42 -15.55 1.94 -3.84
C PRO A 42 -15.57 1.00 -2.63
N PRO A 43 -14.85 -0.12 -2.67
CA PRO A 43 -14.71 -0.98 -1.51
C PRO A 43 -13.92 -0.29 -0.40
N PRO A 44 -14.04 -0.73 0.88
CA PRO A 44 -13.20 -0.24 1.97
C PRO A 44 -11.72 -0.52 1.71
N ALA A 45 -10.84 0.35 2.24
CA ALA A 45 -9.40 0.13 2.18
C ALA A 45 -9.00 -1.20 2.82
N PRO A 46 -8.11 -2.01 2.18
CA PRO A 46 -7.65 -3.28 2.73
C PRO A 46 -6.73 -3.06 3.94
N SER A 47 -6.60 -4.01 4.86
CA SER A 47 -5.44 -4.05 5.76
C SER A 47 -4.22 -4.55 4.99
N ALA A 48 -3.02 -4.09 5.32
CA ALA A 48 -1.81 -4.52 4.64
C ALA A 48 -0.59 -4.52 5.55
N THR A 49 0.28 -5.50 5.39
CA THR A 49 1.62 -5.57 5.99
C THR A 49 2.59 -6.15 4.98
N ILE A 50 3.84 -5.67 4.99
CA ILE A 50 4.93 -6.23 4.19
C ILE A 50 5.84 -7.07 5.10
N ASP A 51 6.38 -8.16 4.58
CA ASP A 51 7.31 -9.03 5.31
C ASP A 51 8.70 -8.38 5.48
N GLY A 52 9.51 -8.96 6.37
CA GLY A 52 10.88 -8.46 6.63
C GLY A 52 11.86 -8.65 5.48
N THR A 53 11.46 -9.28 4.37
CA THR A 53 12.27 -9.42 3.15
C THR A 53 11.90 -8.41 2.07
N GLY A 54 10.85 -7.61 2.28
CA GLY A 54 10.34 -6.66 1.30
C GLY A 54 9.72 -7.31 0.06
N SER A 55 9.40 -8.60 0.09
CA SER A 55 8.99 -9.38 -1.07
C SER A 55 7.51 -9.77 -1.08
N VAL A 56 6.86 -9.79 0.08
CA VAL A 56 5.49 -10.29 0.22
C VAL A 56 4.63 -9.32 1.02
N VAL A 57 3.52 -8.90 0.44
CA VAL A 57 2.48 -8.11 1.11
C VAL A 57 1.29 -9.01 1.42
N THR A 58 0.86 -9.04 2.68
CA THR A 58 -0.30 -9.82 3.14
C THR A 58 -1.29 -8.94 3.87
N GLY A 59 -2.55 -9.33 3.87
CA GLY A 59 -3.59 -8.61 4.60
C GLY A 59 -4.96 -9.24 4.43
N THR A 60 -5.95 -8.49 4.87
CA THR A 60 -7.36 -8.86 4.80
C THR A 60 -8.20 -7.69 4.30
N VAL A 61 -9.34 -8.00 3.72
CA VAL A 61 -10.37 -7.03 3.35
C VAL A 61 -11.59 -7.18 4.26
N VAL A 62 -12.42 -6.15 4.35
CA VAL A 62 -13.71 -6.25 5.03
C VAL A 62 -14.60 -7.16 4.18
N THR A 63 -15.01 -8.32 4.73
CA THR A 63 -15.81 -9.30 4.01
C THR A 63 -17.27 -8.81 3.85
N GLY A 64 -17.83 -9.01 2.67
CA GLY A 64 -19.20 -8.65 2.30
C GLY A 64 -19.56 -9.23 0.94
N GLU A 65 -20.75 -8.95 0.44
CA GLU A 65 -21.14 -9.32 -0.93
C GLU A 65 -20.21 -8.62 -1.94
N GLY A 66 -19.68 -9.37 -2.91
CA GLY A 66 -18.80 -8.84 -3.97
C GLY A 66 -17.30 -8.74 -3.66
N VAL A 67 -16.88 -9.06 -2.42
CA VAL A 67 -15.47 -8.92 -1.99
C VAL A 67 -14.58 -10.08 -2.45
N ALA A 68 -15.11 -11.32 -2.46
CA ALA A 68 -14.38 -12.47 -2.97
C ALA A 68 -14.16 -12.33 -4.49
N GLY A 69 -12.91 -12.44 -4.92
CA GLY A 69 -12.54 -12.24 -6.32
C GLY A 69 -12.13 -10.81 -6.67
N SER A 70 -12.22 -9.84 -5.77
CA SER A 70 -11.63 -8.51 -5.96
C SER A 70 -10.10 -8.60 -6.06
N ILE A 71 -9.49 -7.60 -6.65
CA ILE A 71 -8.04 -7.57 -6.91
C ILE A 71 -7.38 -6.60 -5.93
N ILE A 72 -6.29 -7.03 -5.32
CA ILE A 72 -5.38 -6.17 -4.58
C ILE A 72 -4.26 -5.73 -5.51
N GLU A 73 -3.94 -4.45 -5.49
CA GLU A 73 -2.81 -3.87 -6.19
C GLU A 73 -1.85 -3.23 -5.17
N VAL A 74 -0.55 -3.47 -5.35
CA VAL A 74 0.53 -2.81 -4.61
C VAL A 74 1.30 -1.92 -5.56
N ARG A 75 1.43 -0.63 -5.21
CA ARG A 75 2.11 0.38 -6.01
C ARG A 75 3.17 1.11 -5.19
N ASP A 76 4.21 1.60 -5.87
CA ASP A 76 5.19 2.51 -5.29
C ASP A 76 4.67 3.96 -5.22
N ALA A 77 5.51 4.87 -4.71
CA ALA A 77 5.17 6.29 -4.59
C ALA A 77 4.95 6.99 -5.95
N ASP A 78 5.52 6.46 -7.02
CA ASP A 78 5.37 6.97 -8.39
C ASP A 78 4.13 6.38 -9.10
N GLY A 79 3.41 5.47 -8.43
CA GLY A 79 2.23 4.79 -8.94
C GLY A 79 2.54 3.56 -9.81
N THR A 80 3.80 3.10 -9.87
CA THR A 80 4.19 1.88 -10.59
C THR A 80 3.57 0.67 -9.89
N LEU A 81 2.95 -0.22 -10.66
CA LEU A 81 2.40 -1.47 -10.14
C LEU A 81 3.54 -2.46 -9.85
N LEU A 82 3.63 -2.89 -8.59
CA LEU A 82 4.67 -3.81 -8.10
C LEU A 82 4.18 -5.26 -7.97
N GLY A 83 2.87 -5.47 -7.87
CA GLY A 83 2.28 -6.80 -7.78
C GLY A 83 0.78 -6.74 -7.56
N THR A 84 0.12 -7.89 -7.80
CA THR A 84 -1.33 -8.05 -7.62
C THR A 84 -1.66 -9.40 -7.02
N ALA A 85 -2.83 -9.50 -6.37
CA ALA A 85 -3.42 -10.76 -5.94
C ALA A 85 -4.94 -10.70 -5.99
N THR A 86 -5.57 -11.88 -6.10
CA THR A 86 -7.02 -12.01 -5.96
C THR A 86 -7.34 -12.32 -4.50
N VAL A 87 -8.37 -11.67 -3.96
CA VAL A 87 -8.89 -11.92 -2.61
C VAL A 87 -9.62 -13.27 -2.58
N ASP A 88 -9.28 -14.10 -1.59
CA ASP A 88 -9.92 -15.41 -1.40
C ASP A 88 -11.33 -15.31 -0.78
N ALA A 89 -12.03 -16.45 -0.68
CA ALA A 89 -13.38 -16.51 -0.13
C ALA A 89 -13.46 -16.15 1.37
N GLN A 90 -12.35 -16.13 2.08
CA GLN A 90 -12.23 -15.75 3.48
C GLN A 90 -11.83 -14.27 3.67
N GLY A 91 -11.59 -13.55 2.56
CA GLY A 91 -11.17 -12.16 2.58
C GLY A 91 -9.67 -11.98 2.76
N ASN A 92 -8.85 -13.02 2.62
CA ASN A 92 -7.39 -12.91 2.72
C ASN A 92 -6.75 -12.75 1.35
N TYR A 93 -5.56 -12.16 1.34
CA TYR A 93 -4.74 -12.05 0.14
C TYR A 93 -3.25 -12.13 0.45
N THR A 94 -2.47 -12.48 -0.56
CA THR A 94 -1.01 -12.47 -0.55
C THR A 94 -0.52 -11.99 -1.90
N VAL A 95 0.18 -10.85 -1.93
CA VAL A 95 0.81 -10.29 -3.13
C VAL A 95 2.30 -10.61 -3.08
N MET A 96 2.80 -11.29 -4.10
CA MET A 96 4.24 -11.42 -4.34
C MET A 96 4.68 -10.21 -5.17
N LEU A 97 5.66 -9.46 -4.69
CA LEU A 97 6.21 -8.33 -5.43
C LEU A 97 7.20 -8.81 -6.49
N ASP A 98 7.15 -8.24 -7.68
CA ASP A 98 8.04 -8.58 -8.80
C ASP A 98 9.50 -8.26 -8.49
N THR A 99 9.73 -7.22 -7.66
CA THR A 99 11.05 -6.83 -7.16
C THR A 99 10.91 -6.54 -5.66
N PRO A 100 11.79 -7.12 -4.81
CA PRO A 100 11.80 -6.80 -3.38
C PRO A 100 11.99 -5.30 -3.15
N GLN A 101 11.24 -4.75 -2.21
CA GLN A 101 11.32 -3.36 -1.75
C GLN A 101 12.08 -3.38 -0.42
N VAL A 102 13.31 -2.86 -0.39
CA VAL A 102 14.25 -3.08 0.72
C VAL A 102 15.02 -1.83 1.16
N ASP A 103 14.57 -0.67 0.73
CA ASP A 103 15.22 0.64 0.97
C ASP A 103 14.28 1.64 1.66
N GLY A 104 13.34 1.13 2.48
CA GLY A 104 12.39 1.97 3.18
C GLY A 104 11.33 2.61 2.28
N GLU A 105 11.07 2.07 1.09
CA GLU A 105 10.14 2.63 0.12
C GLU A 105 8.72 2.72 0.67
N ALA A 106 8.05 3.84 0.38
CA ALA A 106 6.63 4.01 0.67
C ALA A 106 5.79 3.31 -0.39
N LEU A 107 4.89 2.44 0.04
CA LEU A 107 4.00 1.66 -0.82
C LEU A 107 2.54 1.97 -0.50
N ALA A 108 1.68 1.84 -1.51
CA ALA A 108 0.25 1.97 -1.39
C ALA A 108 -0.44 0.67 -1.81
N VAL A 109 -1.36 0.18 -0.97
CA VAL A 109 -2.14 -1.03 -1.24
C VAL A 109 -3.60 -0.64 -1.42
N THR A 110 -4.18 -0.98 -2.57
CA THR A 110 -5.58 -0.72 -2.89
C THR A 110 -6.32 -2.01 -3.23
N GLN A 111 -7.63 -1.97 -3.07
CA GLN A 111 -8.56 -3.02 -3.51
C GLN A 111 -9.36 -2.50 -4.70
N VAL A 112 -9.51 -3.33 -5.72
CA VAL A 112 -10.37 -3.08 -6.89
C VAL A 112 -11.47 -4.14 -6.89
N ASP A 113 -12.73 -3.72 -6.87
CA ASP A 113 -13.89 -4.62 -6.91
C ASP A 113 -14.19 -5.15 -8.32
N GLY A 114 -15.26 -5.98 -8.43
CA GLY A 114 -15.70 -6.55 -9.69
C GLY A 114 -16.28 -5.54 -10.69
N ALA A 115 -16.68 -4.36 -10.24
CA ALA A 115 -17.20 -3.27 -11.06
C ALA A 115 -16.07 -2.31 -11.53
N GLY A 116 -14.88 -2.42 -10.94
CA GLY A 116 -13.72 -1.59 -11.24
C GLY A 116 -13.58 -0.37 -10.32
N ASN A 117 -14.35 -0.30 -9.22
CA ASN A 117 -14.18 0.76 -8.23
C ASN A 117 -12.95 0.48 -7.38
N VAL A 118 -12.19 1.53 -7.06
CA VAL A 118 -10.91 1.43 -6.34
C VAL A 118 -11.07 2.03 -4.95
N SER A 119 -10.61 1.31 -3.92
CA SER A 119 -10.60 1.77 -2.53
C SER A 119 -9.65 2.94 -2.30
N ASP A 120 -9.77 3.60 -1.15
CA ASP A 120 -8.69 4.40 -0.61
C ASP A 120 -7.44 3.52 -0.38
N PRO A 121 -6.23 4.07 -0.53
CA PRO A 121 -4.99 3.32 -0.34
C PRO A 121 -4.69 3.10 1.14
N THR A 122 -4.18 1.92 1.47
CA THR A 122 -3.50 1.66 2.75
C THR A 122 -1.99 1.87 2.57
N PRO A 123 -1.41 2.88 3.24
CA PRO A 123 0.03 3.10 3.17
C PRO A 123 0.78 2.07 4.02
N ILE A 124 1.87 1.53 3.47
CA ILE A 124 2.84 0.70 4.19
C ILE A 124 4.26 1.17 3.82
N VAL A 125 5.24 0.80 4.64
CA VAL A 125 6.65 1.12 4.40
C VAL A 125 7.43 -0.19 4.33
N ALA A 126 8.23 -0.33 3.30
CA ALA A 126 9.12 -1.47 3.11
C ALA A 126 10.23 -1.50 4.18
N PRO A 127 10.80 -2.68 4.51
CA PRO A 127 11.97 -2.72 5.35
C PRO A 127 13.15 -2.01 4.67
N ASP A 128 13.97 -1.33 5.46
CA ASP A 128 15.26 -0.83 5.01
C ASP A 128 16.34 -1.88 5.38
N LEU A 129 16.88 -2.53 4.36
CA LEU A 129 17.93 -3.55 4.47
C LEU A 129 19.20 -3.09 3.73
N THR A 130 19.18 -1.89 3.19
CA THR A 130 20.28 -1.31 2.40
C THR A 130 21.24 -0.59 3.34
N ALA A 131 22.47 -1.04 3.38
CA ALA A 131 23.48 -0.34 4.16
C ALA A 131 23.82 1.02 3.49
N PRO A 132 24.02 2.08 4.29
CA PRO A 132 24.42 3.38 3.76
C PRO A 132 25.76 3.29 3.04
N GLU A 133 25.99 4.21 2.10
CA GLU A 133 27.28 4.33 1.45
C GLU A 133 28.38 4.75 2.44
N ALA A 134 29.65 4.45 2.11
CA ALA A 134 30.76 4.83 2.94
C ALA A 134 30.81 6.37 3.10
N PRO A 135 30.93 6.89 4.34
CA PRO A 135 31.02 8.33 4.54
C PRO A 135 32.32 8.88 3.99
N THR A 136 32.33 10.16 3.61
CA THR A 136 33.58 10.88 3.37
C THR A 136 34.22 11.30 4.70
N GLY A 137 35.52 11.59 4.73
CA GLY A 137 36.13 12.08 5.97
C GLY A 137 37.50 12.76 5.73
N LEU A 138 37.71 13.86 6.43
CA LEU A 138 38.98 14.57 6.50
C LEU A 138 39.35 14.82 7.96
N ILE A 139 40.57 14.49 8.32
CA ILE A 139 41.18 14.83 9.63
C ILE A 139 41.65 16.29 9.58
N ALA A 140 41.29 17.07 10.60
CA ALA A 140 41.81 18.42 10.77
C ALA A 140 43.33 18.43 10.90
N ALA A 141 43.98 19.53 10.50
CA ALA A 141 45.43 19.63 10.46
C ALA A 141 46.09 19.51 11.85
N ASP A 142 45.37 19.79 12.92
CA ASP A 142 45.79 19.64 14.33
C ASP A 142 45.51 18.25 14.88
N GLY A 143 44.87 17.36 14.10
CA GLY A 143 44.50 16.03 14.51
C GLY A 143 43.33 15.97 15.50
N GLY A 144 42.72 17.11 15.85
CA GLY A 144 41.71 17.19 16.92
C GLY A 144 40.30 16.86 16.46
N SER A 145 40.05 16.66 15.18
CA SER A 145 38.71 16.30 14.70
C SER A 145 38.71 15.62 13.33
N ILE A 146 37.62 14.92 13.05
CA ILE A 146 37.26 14.43 11.71
C ILE A 146 35.92 15.08 11.32
N SER A 147 35.82 15.54 10.08
CA SER A 147 34.58 16.02 9.48
C SER A 147 34.40 15.45 8.08
N GLY A 148 33.15 15.35 7.64
CA GLY A 148 32.80 14.82 6.32
C GLY A 148 31.30 14.81 6.08
N THR A 149 30.91 13.99 5.10
CA THR A 149 29.50 13.79 4.73
C THR A 149 29.12 12.33 4.83
N GLY A 150 27.84 12.08 5.05
CA GLY A 150 27.25 10.75 5.13
C GLY A 150 25.73 10.82 4.91
N GLU A 151 25.06 9.70 5.08
CA GLU A 151 23.62 9.61 5.01
C GLU A 151 22.98 10.32 6.20
N ILE A 152 21.96 11.16 5.93
CA ILE A 152 21.26 11.97 6.95
C ILE A 152 20.70 11.07 8.05
N GLY A 153 21.01 11.37 9.32
CA GLY A 153 20.56 10.61 10.48
C GLY A 153 21.42 9.38 10.81
N ALA A 154 22.34 8.98 9.93
CA ALA A 154 23.25 7.86 10.18
C ALA A 154 24.23 8.18 11.33
N THR A 155 24.66 7.15 12.03
CA THR A 155 25.67 7.26 13.10
C THR A 155 27.06 6.99 12.55
N ILE A 156 27.95 7.96 12.66
CA ILE A 156 29.36 7.82 12.35
C ILE A 156 30.09 7.24 13.56
N LEU A 157 30.88 6.20 13.35
CA LEU A 157 31.74 5.58 14.33
C LEU A 157 33.21 5.68 13.89
N VAL A 158 34.04 6.41 14.61
CA VAL A 158 35.47 6.47 14.39
C VAL A 158 36.15 5.43 15.27
N ARG A 159 36.98 4.57 14.65
CA ARG A 159 37.67 3.49 15.35
C ARG A 159 39.18 3.62 15.15
N ASP A 160 39.92 3.22 16.18
CA ASP A 160 41.37 3.08 16.08
C ASP A 160 41.80 1.76 15.39
N ALA A 161 43.08 1.52 15.29
CA ALA A 161 43.64 0.33 14.65
C ALA A 161 43.35 -0.97 15.45
N SER A 162 42.96 -0.86 16.73
CA SER A 162 42.52 -2.00 17.55
C SER A 162 41.04 -2.33 17.39
N GLY A 163 40.28 -1.45 16.66
CA GLY A 163 38.82 -1.54 16.49
C GLY A 163 38.03 -0.83 17.59
N ALA A 164 38.71 -0.22 18.59
CA ALA A 164 38.02 0.53 19.64
C ALA A 164 37.39 1.82 19.08
N VAL A 165 36.15 2.14 19.49
CA VAL A 165 35.47 3.38 19.12
C VAL A 165 36.13 4.52 19.91
N ILE A 166 36.70 5.50 19.17
CA ILE A 166 37.37 6.68 19.72
C ILE A 166 36.57 7.97 19.51
N GLY A 167 35.46 7.89 18.76
CA GLY A 167 34.57 9.03 18.57
C GLY A 167 33.29 8.65 17.82
N THR A 168 32.23 9.42 18.03
CA THR A 168 30.92 9.21 17.39
C THR A 168 30.30 10.55 17.02
N ALA A 169 29.49 10.58 15.95
CA ALA A 169 28.64 11.70 15.59
C ALA A 169 27.38 11.19 14.87
N THR A 170 26.35 12.01 14.80
CA THR A 170 25.19 11.79 13.91
C THR A 170 25.30 12.73 12.72
N VAL A 171 25.04 12.24 11.53
CA VAL A 171 24.98 13.06 10.32
C VAL A 171 23.76 13.98 10.41
N ASP A 172 23.97 15.27 10.25
CA ASP A 172 22.93 16.30 10.36
C ASP A 172 22.01 16.36 9.13
N SER A 173 21.01 17.26 9.17
CA SER A 173 20.03 17.44 8.09
C SER A 173 20.63 17.96 6.77
N ASP A 174 21.88 18.46 6.79
CA ASP A 174 22.60 18.93 5.61
C ASP A 174 23.56 17.86 5.06
N GLY A 175 23.55 16.65 5.66
CA GLY A 175 24.38 15.54 5.28
C GLY A 175 25.81 15.63 5.83
N ASN A 176 26.11 16.53 6.79
CA ASN A 176 27.45 16.71 7.35
C ASN A 176 27.57 16.07 8.74
N TYR A 177 28.80 15.72 9.10
CA TYR A 177 29.13 15.31 10.46
C TYR A 177 30.47 15.88 10.91
N ARG A 178 30.67 15.95 12.23
CA ARG A 178 31.94 16.24 12.87
C ARG A 178 32.11 15.41 14.13
N VAL A 179 33.27 14.81 14.28
CA VAL A 179 33.72 14.12 15.51
C VAL A 179 34.92 14.88 16.05
N ASP A 180 34.86 15.39 17.27
CA ASP A 180 35.98 16.01 17.97
C ASP A 180 36.65 14.97 18.86
N PHE A 181 37.98 15.01 18.96
CA PHE A 181 38.77 14.18 19.84
C PHE A 181 39.31 15.03 20.98
N ASP A 182 39.14 14.57 22.20
CA ASP A 182 39.67 15.18 23.45
C ASP A 182 41.15 14.83 23.64
#